data_2050939f8f854aa881eb70f57f1cd5fa
#
_entry.id   2050939f8f854aa881eb70f57f1cd5fa
#
_cell.length_a   1.000
_cell.length_b   1.000
_cell.length_c   1.000
_cell.angle_alpha   90.00
_cell.angle_beta   90.00
_cell.angle_gamma   90.00
#
_symmetry.space_group_name_H-M   'P 1'
#
loop_
_entity.id
_entity.type
_entity.pdbx_description
1 polymer ?
#
loop_
_entity_poly.entity_id
_entity_poly.type
_entity_poly.pdbx_seq_one_letter_code
_entity_poly.pdbx_strand_id
1 'polypeptide(L)'
;MDVKGELLEKTCSGLKNTFSNYFDWNDIDLSFSKVDILNRQVYTTSSNYDWVLMYWDADLDKVIGERLSTGIQYWSNYSKEYMNTLLRTDKCKLKVDFCAKYGSVYEITSINSKRKLSIKDIMAIYKCRPIISDYTHGVWKQNDENYLPLRSRLDIPIECKNSINDLESEILDIHQYMRFGNIRFTRKEIITIRMLLSHCKVKEINYAQGCSEVCEHKRIQRIKEKLSCPHASSSGLFSALKENGITLACLETLVNYP
;
A
#
# COMPACT_ATOMS: atom_id res chain seq x y z
N MET A 1 15.82 16.42 -11.21
CA MET A 1 14.69 17.36 -11.02
C MET A 1 15.01 18.29 -9.84
N ASP A 2 14.75 19.57 -9.97
CA ASP A 2 14.84 20.53 -8.86
C ASP A 2 13.46 20.63 -8.18
N VAL A 3 13.42 20.49 -6.86
CA VAL A 3 12.15 20.60 -6.07
C VAL A 3 11.54 21.98 -6.20
N LYS A 4 12.34 23.02 -6.41
CA LYS A 4 11.92 24.41 -6.59
C LYS A 4 11.62 24.78 -8.05
N GLY A 5 11.64 23.80 -8.95
CA GLY A 5 11.43 24.02 -10.37
C GLY A 5 9.96 24.17 -10.76
N GLU A 6 9.65 25.02 -11.75
CA GLU A 6 8.31 25.22 -12.31
C GLU A 6 7.61 23.91 -12.75
N LEU A 7 8.40 22.91 -13.12
CA LEU A 7 7.84 21.63 -13.59
C LEU A 7 7.04 20.91 -12.51
N LEU A 8 7.55 20.89 -11.28
CA LEU A 8 6.86 20.24 -10.16
C LEU A 8 5.60 21.00 -9.78
N GLU A 9 5.60 22.32 -9.83
CA GLU A 9 4.43 23.16 -9.60
C GLU A 9 3.35 22.93 -10.66
N LYS A 10 3.73 22.84 -11.94
CA LYS A 10 2.82 22.51 -13.04
C LYS A 10 2.19 21.13 -12.87
N THR A 11 2.95 20.13 -12.41
CA THR A 11 2.42 18.79 -12.15
C THR A 11 1.38 18.79 -11.02
N CYS A 12 1.54 19.64 -10.02
CA CYS A 12 0.59 19.80 -8.91
C CYS A 12 -0.77 20.32 -9.41
N SER A 13 -0.76 21.33 -10.25
CA SER A 13 -1.99 21.88 -10.86
C SER A 13 -2.66 20.86 -11.79
N GLY A 14 -1.86 20.13 -12.58
CA GLY A 14 -2.34 19.08 -13.47
C GLY A 14 -3.06 17.95 -12.75
N LEU A 15 -2.54 17.51 -11.58
CA LEU A 15 -3.17 16.47 -10.76
C LEU A 15 -4.57 16.91 -10.27
N LYS A 16 -4.70 18.12 -9.73
CA LYS A 16 -6.00 18.66 -9.29
C LYS A 16 -7.03 18.72 -10.43
N ASN A 17 -6.61 19.23 -11.59
CA ASN A 17 -7.49 19.36 -12.74
C ASN A 17 -7.98 18.00 -13.24
N THR A 18 -7.08 17.01 -13.35
CA THR A 18 -7.43 15.68 -13.84
C THR A 18 -8.38 14.94 -12.91
N PHE A 19 -8.23 15.11 -11.61
CA PHE A 19 -9.05 14.43 -10.61
C PHE A 19 -10.08 15.36 -9.94
N SER A 20 -10.49 16.44 -10.62
CA SER A 20 -11.40 17.45 -10.07
C SER A 20 -12.71 16.88 -9.54
N ASN A 21 -13.25 15.86 -10.20
CA ASN A 21 -14.53 15.24 -9.84
C ASN A 21 -14.42 14.07 -8.84
N TYR A 22 -13.19 13.69 -8.44
CA TYR A 22 -12.98 12.52 -7.59
C TYR A 22 -12.80 12.89 -6.11
N PHE A 23 -12.28 14.10 -5.84
CA PHE A 23 -11.91 14.53 -4.50
C PHE A 23 -12.39 15.95 -4.22
N ASP A 24 -12.78 16.21 -2.97
CA ASP A 24 -13.02 17.57 -2.51
C ASP A 24 -11.66 18.23 -2.15
N TRP A 25 -11.11 18.97 -3.10
CA TRP A 25 -9.83 19.64 -2.98
C TRP A 25 -9.80 20.78 -1.95
N ASN A 26 -10.94 21.17 -1.39
CA ASN A 26 -10.99 22.10 -0.25
C ASN A 26 -10.60 21.41 1.05
N ASP A 27 -10.91 20.12 1.15
CA ASP A 27 -10.69 19.30 2.34
C ASP A 27 -9.48 18.36 2.25
N ILE A 28 -9.12 17.94 1.02
CA ILE A 28 -8.15 16.89 0.79
C ILE A 28 -7.02 17.38 -0.12
N ASP A 29 -5.78 17.14 0.28
CA ASP A 29 -4.62 17.16 -0.59
C ASP A 29 -4.11 15.72 -0.77
N LEU A 30 -3.72 15.38 -2.00
CA LEU A 30 -3.23 14.08 -2.39
C LEU A 30 -1.80 14.18 -2.91
N SER A 31 -0.94 13.25 -2.50
CA SER A 31 0.38 13.07 -3.09
C SER A 31 0.55 11.60 -3.50
N PHE A 32 1.25 11.39 -4.59
CA PHE A 32 1.67 10.06 -5.03
C PHE A 32 3.18 10.05 -5.21
N SER A 33 3.84 9.05 -4.64
CA SER A 33 5.29 8.88 -4.77
C SER A 33 5.61 7.43 -5.13
N LYS A 34 6.49 7.27 -6.09
CA LYS A 34 7.12 6.00 -6.45
C LYS A 34 8.58 6.05 -6.00
N VAL A 35 8.96 5.15 -5.12
CA VAL A 35 10.31 5.01 -4.58
C VAL A 35 10.95 3.77 -5.20
N ASP A 36 11.92 3.96 -6.06
CA ASP A 36 12.71 2.90 -6.68
C ASP A 36 14.03 2.75 -5.90
N ILE A 37 14.12 1.68 -5.13
CA ILE A 37 15.27 1.44 -4.25
C ILE A 37 16.51 1.06 -5.05
N LEU A 38 16.36 0.24 -6.10
CA LEU A 38 17.47 -0.22 -6.92
C LEU A 38 18.13 0.94 -7.66
N ASN A 39 17.31 1.81 -8.28
CA ASN A 39 17.80 2.94 -9.04
C ASN A 39 18.06 4.18 -8.17
N ARG A 40 17.74 4.11 -6.87
CA ARG A 40 17.84 5.22 -5.91
C ARG A 40 17.13 6.49 -6.39
N GLN A 41 15.91 6.31 -6.90
CA GLN A 41 15.10 7.37 -7.49
C GLN A 41 13.76 7.50 -6.79
N VAL A 42 13.28 8.73 -6.67
CA VAL A 42 11.94 9.05 -6.16
C VAL A 42 11.22 9.88 -7.21
N TYR A 43 10.08 9.39 -7.65
CA TYR A 43 9.14 10.12 -8.48
C TYR A 43 7.99 10.60 -7.60
N THR A 44 7.66 11.87 -7.65
CA THR A 44 6.60 12.42 -6.81
C THR A 44 5.70 13.35 -7.60
N THR A 45 4.41 13.30 -7.29
CA THR A 45 3.39 14.23 -7.79
C THR A 45 2.45 14.54 -6.63
N SER A 46 2.10 15.81 -6.44
CA SER A 46 1.24 16.25 -5.35
C SER A 46 0.19 17.22 -5.86
N SER A 47 -0.95 17.28 -5.20
CA SER A 47 -1.93 18.35 -5.43
C SER A 47 -1.58 19.65 -4.69
N ASN A 48 -0.59 19.62 -3.81
CA ASN A 48 -0.18 20.77 -3.00
C ASN A 48 1.34 20.97 -3.10
N TYR A 49 1.74 22.01 -3.82
CA TYR A 49 3.16 22.31 -4.05
C TYR A 49 3.86 22.80 -2.77
N ASP A 50 3.20 23.65 -1.97
CA ASP A 50 3.77 24.14 -0.70
C ASP A 50 4.10 22.99 0.25
N TRP A 51 3.25 21.95 0.26
CA TRP A 51 3.52 20.74 1.03
C TRP A 51 4.77 20.01 0.54
N VAL A 52 4.98 19.93 -0.76
CA VAL A 52 6.19 19.30 -1.33
C VAL A 52 7.44 20.06 -0.89
N LEU A 53 7.43 21.38 -0.99
CA LEU A 53 8.55 22.22 -0.54
C LEU A 53 8.85 21.99 0.95
N MET A 54 7.80 21.99 1.78
CA MET A 54 7.90 21.79 3.23
C MET A 54 8.45 20.42 3.61
N TYR A 55 8.04 19.37 2.88
CA TYR A 55 8.51 18.00 3.06
C TYR A 55 10.01 17.87 2.81
N TRP A 56 10.49 18.45 1.72
CA TRP A 56 11.90 18.41 1.33
C TRP A 56 12.77 19.34 2.19
N ASP A 57 12.25 20.49 2.58
CA ASP A 57 12.94 21.45 3.47
C ASP A 57 13.15 20.89 4.88
N ALA A 58 12.21 20.06 5.34
CA ALA A 58 12.30 19.33 6.60
C ALA A 58 13.10 18.03 6.51
N ASP A 59 13.75 17.73 5.37
CA ASP A 59 14.56 16.52 5.13
C ASP A 59 13.81 15.19 5.39
N LEU A 60 12.49 15.17 5.29
CA LEU A 60 11.67 13.96 5.55
C LEU A 60 11.94 12.83 4.55
N ASP A 61 12.49 13.14 3.40
CA ASP A 61 12.94 12.14 2.42
C ASP A 61 14.15 11.33 2.92
N LYS A 62 14.93 11.86 3.86
CA LYS A 62 16.07 11.12 4.47
C LYS A 62 15.60 10.00 5.40
N VAL A 63 14.39 10.12 5.96
CA VAL A 63 13.75 9.13 6.84
C VAL A 63 12.57 8.43 6.16
N ILE A 64 12.49 8.47 4.83
CA ILE A 64 11.40 7.87 4.05
C ILE A 64 11.21 6.36 4.33
N GLY A 65 12.23 5.69 4.85
CA GLY A 65 12.20 4.27 5.21
C GLY A 65 11.02 3.91 6.12
N GLU A 66 10.63 4.81 7.05
CA GLU A 66 9.49 4.60 7.93
C GLU A 66 8.16 4.45 7.17
N ARG A 67 8.07 5.05 5.98
CA ARG A 67 6.87 5.04 5.14
C ARG A 67 6.82 3.85 4.18
N LEU A 68 7.87 3.04 4.10
CA LEU A 68 7.99 1.91 3.17
C LEU A 68 7.43 0.60 3.73
N SER A 69 6.57 0.67 4.72
CA SER A 69 5.79 -0.46 5.21
C SER A 69 4.48 -0.57 4.44
N THR A 70 4.18 -1.76 3.90
CA THR A 70 2.96 -2.00 3.11
C THR A 70 1.69 -1.88 3.96
N GLY A 71 0.62 -1.33 3.38
CA GLY A 71 -0.66 -1.16 4.03
C GLY A 71 -1.06 0.31 4.21
N ILE A 72 -1.92 0.57 5.19
CA ILE A 72 -2.42 1.90 5.53
C ILE A 72 -1.73 2.35 6.83
N GLN A 73 -1.10 3.51 6.79
CA GLN A 73 -0.35 4.04 7.92
C GLN A 73 -0.77 5.49 8.21
N TYR A 74 -0.95 5.79 9.49
CA TYR A 74 -1.19 7.15 9.95
C TYR A 74 0.13 7.83 10.30
N TRP A 75 0.28 9.10 9.93
CA TRP A 75 1.50 9.85 10.23
C TRP A 75 1.76 10.02 11.73
N SER A 76 0.75 9.88 12.56
CA SER A 76 0.91 9.82 14.02
C SER A 76 1.75 8.64 14.51
N ASN A 77 1.94 7.61 13.67
CA ASN A 77 2.72 6.42 14.00
C ASN A 77 4.20 6.54 13.58
N TYR A 78 4.54 7.59 12.84
CA TYR A 78 5.93 7.85 12.43
C TYR A 78 6.69 8.66 13.48
N SER A 79 7.96 8.87 13.23
CA SER A 79 8.85 9.66 14.09
C SER A 79 8.37 11.10 14.30
N LYS A 80 8.91 11.77 15.29
CA LYS A 80 8.54 13.14 15.66
C LYS A 80 8.79 14.15 14.55
N GLU A 81 9.76 13.88 13.68
CA GLU A 81 10.10 14.70 12.51
C GLU A 81 8.90 14.87 11.59
N TYR A 82 8.19 13.77 11.30
CA TYR A 82 6.97 13.79 10.51
C TYR A 82 5.85 14.59 11.18
N MET A 83 5.62 14.38 12.47
CA MET A 83 4.57 15.08 13.20
C MET A 83 4.87 16.57 13.34
N ASN A 84 6.12 16.94 13.64
CA ASN A 84 6.53 18.34 13.75
C ASN A 84 6.34 19.08 12.41
N THR A 85 6.64 18.43 11.29
CA THR A 85 6.43 19.03 9.97
C THR A 85 4.93 19.16 9.67
N LEU A 86 4.13 18.17 10.04
CA LEU A 86 2.68 18.21 9.85
C LEU A 86 2.03 19.36 10.63
N LEU A 87 2.50 19.62 11.85
CA LEU A 87 2.01 20.72 12.71
C LEU A 87 2.34 22.12 12.17
N ARG A 88 3.30 22.24 11.24
CA ARG A 88 3.63 23.51 10.57
C ARG A 88 2.58 23.93 9.55
N THR A 89 1.66 23.03 9.21
CA THR A 89 0.57 23.32 8.26
C THR A 89 -0.75 23.50 8.98
N ASP A 90 -1.38 24.66 8.85
CA ASP A 90 -2.70 24.95 9.43
C ASP A 90 -3.84 24.15 8.77
N LYS A 91 -3.55 23.46 7.69
CA LYS A 91 -4.53 22.82 6.81
C LYS A 91 -4.65 21.32 6.99
N CYS A 92 -3.85 20.69 7.84
CA CYS A 92 -3.87 19.24 7.97
C CYS A 92 -4.14 18.80 9.41
N LYS A 93 -5.28 18.13 9.63
CA LYS A 93 -5.60 17.47 10.91
C LYS A 93 -5.24 15.99 10.89
N LEU A 94 -5.19 15.40 9.71
CA LEU A 94 -4.94 13.98 9.52
C LEU A 94 -4.12 13.75 8.26
N LYS A 95 -3.09 12.93 8.36
CA LYS A 95 -2.34 12.43 7.21
C LYS A 95 -2.24 10.92 7.25
N VAL A 96 -2.54 10.29 6.11
CA VAL A 96 -2.57 8.83 5.93
C VAL A 96 -1.79 8.46 4.69
N ASP A 97 -0.96 7.45 4.80
CA ASP A 97 -0.22 6.84 3.69
C ASP A 97 -0.82 5.47 3.35
N PHE A 98 -0.95 5.21 2.07
CA PHE A 98 -1.28 3.91 1.49
C PHE A 98 -0.03 3.43 0.76
N CYS A 99 0.69 2.48 1.32
CA CYS A 99 1.91 1.95 0.74
C CYS A 99 1.67 0.59 0.11
N ALA A 100 2.14 0.40 -1.12
CA ALA A 100 2.20 -0.89 -1.81
C ALA A 100 3.62 -1.16 -2.29
N LYS A 101 4.03 -2.44 -2.28
CA LYS A 101 5.35 -2.88 -2.72
C LYS A 101 5.24 -3.75 -3.95
N TYR A 102 6.06 -3.46 -4.95
CA TYR A 102 6.16 -4.20 -6.20
C TYR A 102 7.65 -4.49 -6.49
N GLY A 103 8.14 -5.62 -5.99
CA GLY A 103 9.57 -5.94 -6.05
C GLY A 103 10.41 -4.91 -5.27
N SER A 104 11.31 -4.22 -5.95
CA SER A 104 12.15 -3.15 -5.37
C SER A 104 11.50 -1.76 -5.37
N VAL A 105 10.27 -1.65 -5.85
CA VAL A 105 9.54 -0.39 -5.99
C VAL A 105 8.44 -0.31 -4.95
N TYR A 106 8.35 0.84 -4.27
CA TYR A 106 7.24 1.18 -3.39
C TYR A 106 6.42 2.31 -3.99
N GLU A 107 5.11 2.17 -3.94
CA GLU A 107 4.15 3.22 -4.30
C GLU A 107 3.43 3.69 -3.04
N ILE A 108 3.54 4.99 -2.76
CA ILE A 108 2.92 5.62 -1.60
C ILE A 108 1.90 6.64 -2.09
N THR A 109 0.63 6.41 -1.80
CA THR A 109 -0.43 7.41 -1.97
C THR A 109 -0.71 8.05 -0.62
N SER A 110 -0.46 9.33 -0.48
CA SER A 110 -0.64 10.08 0.77
C SER A 110 -1.82 11.02 0.68
N ILE A 111 -2.59 11.09 1.74
CA ILE A 111 -3.71 12.00 1.87
C ILE A 111 -3.50 12.91 3.07
N ASN A 112 -3.55 14.22 2.83
CA ASN A 112 -3.72 15.20 3.89
C ASN A 112 -5.20 15.57 3.95
N SER A 113 -5.78 15.60 5.13
CA SER A 113 -7.19 15.98 5.29
C SER A 113 -7.38 16.97 6.40
N LYS A 114 -8.23 17.97 6.17
CA LYS A 114 -8.68 18.94 7.19
C LYS A 114 -9.70 18.35 8.15
N ARG A 115 -10.31 17.21 7.80
CA ARG A 115 -11.33 16.52 8.58
C ARG A 115 -10.94 15.07 8.83
N LYS A 116 -11.62 14.41 9.74
CA LYS A 116 -11.50 12.97 9.92
C LYS A 116 -12.03 12.26 8.64
N LEU A 117 -11.23 11.37 8.07
CA LEU A 117 -11.65 10.56 6.92
C LEU A 117 -12.62 9.48 7.37
N SER A 118 -13.72 9.34 6.64
CA SER A 118 -14.63 8.20 6.81
C SER A 118 -14.06 6.95 6.11
N ILE A 119 -14.55 5.79 6.47
CA ILE A 119 -14.21 4.53 5.76
C ILE A 119 -14.53 4.65 4.28
N LYS A 120 -15.62 5.36 3.91
CA LYS A 120 -15.99 5.59 2.51
C LYS A 120 -14.91 6.40 1.77
N ASP A 121 -14.36 7.44 2.40
CA ASP A 121 -13.26 8.22 1.83
C ASP A 121 -12.02 7.35 1.62
N ILE A 122 -11.63 6.59 2.64
CA ILE A 122 -10.48 5.67 2.59
C ILE A 122 -10.63 4.66 1.45
N MET A 123 -11.81 4.05 1.32
CA MET A 123 -12.09 3.07 0.26
C MET A 123 -12.13 3.70 -1.13
N ALA A 124 -12.64 4.94 -1.26
CA ALA A 124 -12.63 5.67 -2.53
C ALA A 124 -11.19 5.95 -2.98
N ILE A 125 -10.34 6.41 -2.07
CA ILE A 125 -8.93 6.67 -2.33
C ILE A 125 -8.21 5.37 -2.72
N TYR A 126 -8.44 4.30 -1.95
CA TYR A 126 -7.85 3.00 -2.23
C TYR A 126 -8.18 2.50 -3.65
N LYS A 127 -9.44 2.67 -4.10
CA LYS A 127 -9.88 2.32 -5.45
C LYS A 127 -9.26 3.20 -6.53
N CYS A 128 -8.99 4.47 -6.24
CA CYS A 128 -8.40 5.40 -7.20
C CYS A 128 -6.89 5.24 -7.36
N ARG A 129 -6.18 4.55 -6.44
CA ARG A 129 -4.72 4.40 -6.48
C ARG A 129 -4.16 3.96 -7.83
N PRO A 130 -4.68 2.89 -8.48
CA PRO A 130 -4.13 2.46 -9.78
C PRO A 130 -4.29 3.51 -10.87
N ILE A 131 -5.37 4.30 -10.85
CA ILE A 131 -5.63 5.37 -11.82
C ILE A 131 -4.66 6.53 -11.57
N ILE A 132 -4.42 6.88 -10.30
CA ILE A 132 -3.45 7.90 -9.91
C ILE A 132 -2.03 7.47 -10.30
N SER A 133 -1.68 6.22 -10.08
CA SER A 133 -0.39 5.64 -10.47
C SER A 133 -0.17 5.73 -11.98
N ASP A 134 -1.15 5.36 -12.79
CA ASP A 134 -1.09 5.43 -14.25
C ASP A 134 -0.94 6.87 -14.75
N TYR A 135 -1.76 7.80 -14.24
CA TYR A 135 -1.66 9.21 -14.55
C TYR A 135 -0.27 9.78 -14.25
N THR A 136 0.21 9.56 -13.03
CA THR A 136 1.50 10.10 -12.59
C THR A 136 2.66 9.52 -13.38
N HIS A 137 2.58 8.22 -13.71
CA HIS A 137 3.55 7.58 -14.59
C HIS A 137 3.59 8.23 -15.98
N GLY A 138 2.42 8.58 -16.55
CA GLY A 138 2.32 9.33 -17.81
C GLY A 138 3.00 10.69 -17.73
N VAL A 139 2.81 11.42 -16.62
CA VAL A 139 3.44 12.73 -16.37
C VAL A 139 4.98 12.60 -16.29
N TRP A 140 5.49 11.57 -15.60
CA TRP A 140 6.95 11.38 -15.45
C TRP A 140 7.64 10.96 -16.76
N LYS A 141 6.96 10.21 -17.62
CA LYS A 141 7.51 9.79 -18.92
C LYS A 141 7.74 10.93 -19.92
N GLN A 142 7.11 12.08 -19.71
CA GLN A 142 7.23 13.20 -20.64
C GLN A 142 8.61 13.88 -20.57
N ASN A 143 9.40 13.63 -19.52
CA ASN A 143 10.73 14.17 -19.35
C ASN A 143 11.63 13.15 -18.64
N ASP A 144 12.72 12.75 -19.24
CA ASP A 144 13.66 11.75 -18.71
C ASP A 144 14.32 12.11 -17.36
N GLU A 145 14.25 13.38 -16.95
CA GLU A 145 14.86 13.89 -15.70
C GLU A 145 13.85 14.13 -14.57
N ASN A 146 12.63 13.61 -14.67
CA ASN A 146 11.54 13.85 -13.70
C ASN A 146 11.66 13.01 -12.42
N TYR A 147 12.85 12.78 -11.91
CA TYR A 147 13.05 12.10 -10.63
C TYR A 147 13.89 12.91 -9.67
N LEU A 148 13.72 12.63 -8.39
CA LEU A 148 14.55 13.15 -7.30
C LEU A 148 15.46 12.04 -6.77
N PRO A 149 16.65 12.36 -6.28
CA PRO A 149 17.54 11.34 -5.71
C PRO A 149 16.95 10.80 -4.41
N LEU A 150 17.03 9.49 -4.20
CA LEU A 150 16.73 8.87 -2.91
C LEU A 150 17.87 9.14 -1.94
N ARG A 151 17.72 10.14 -1.06
CA ARG A 151 18.76 10.57 -0.11
C ARG A 151 18.85 9.67 1.13
N SER A 152 17.81 8.91 1.41
CA SER A 152 17.77 7.96 2.55
C SER A 152 18.83 6.87 2.38
N ARG A 153 19.53 6.53 3.46
CA ARG A 153 20.34 5.31 3.56
C ARG A 153 19.40 4.19 3.99
N LEU A 154 18.78 3.56 3.03
CA LEU A 154 17.95 2.40 3.28
C LEU A 154 18.87 1.18 3.30
N ASP A 155 19.22 0.73 4.49
CA ASP A 155 19.79 -0.62 4.72
C ASP A 155 18.68 -1.68 4.59
N ILE A 156 17.90 -1.59 3.51
CA ILE A 156 16.96 -2.65 3.17
C ILE A 156 17.79 -3.74 2.53
N PRO A 157 17.89 -4.92 3.16
CA PRO A 157 18.54 -6.05 2.51
C PRO A 157 17.86 -6.24 1.16
N ILE A 158 18.64 -6.18 0.07
CA ILE A 158 18.18 -6.55 -1.28
C ILE A 158 18.09 -8.09 -1.30
N GLU A 159 17.42 -8.63 -0.34
CA GLU A 159 16.98 -10.00 -0.39
C GLU A 159 15.59 -9.99 -0.98
N CYS A 160 15.49 -10.57 -2.19
CA CYS A 160 14.27 -11.17 -2.69
C CYS A 160 13.80 -12.31 -1.76
N LYS A 161 13.89 -12.13 -0.47
CA LYS A 161 13.23 -12.95 0.52
C LYS A 161 11.95 -12.22 0.86
N ASN A 162 10.86 -12.82 0.45
CA ASN A 162 9.54 -12.55 0.92
C ASN A 162 9.60 -12.40 2.46
N SER A 163 9.86 -11.18 2.95
CA SER A 163 9.63 -10.83 4.35
C SER A 163 8.12 -10.67 4.59
N ILE A 164 7.40 -11.70 4.15
CA ILE A 164 6.01 -11.96 4.50
C ILE A 164 5.92 -12.29 6.01
N ASN A 165 7.05 -12.64 6.64
CA ASN A 165 7.03 -13.27 7.96
C ASN A 165 6.91 -12.30 9.14
N ASP A 166 7.42 -11.07 9.06
CA ASP A 166 7.50 -10.23 10.26
C ASP A 166 6.24 -9.37 10.51
N LEU A 167 5.59 -8.85 9.48
CA LEU A 167 4.29 -8.18 9.64
C LEU A 167 3.13 -9.15 9.84
N GLU A 168 3.26 -10.39 9.31
CA GLU A 168 2.24 -11.43 9.48
C GLU A 168 2.14 -11.93 10.92
N SER A 169 3.25 -11.93 11.69
CA SER A 169 3.22 -12.42 13.05
C SER A 169 2.40 -11.51 13.97
N GLU A 170 2.57 -10.20 13.91
CA GLU A 170 1.93 -9.27 14.84
C GLU A 170 0.42 -9.12 14.62
N ILE A 171 -0.04 -9.02 13.36
CA ILE A 171 -1.47 -8.78 13.06
C ILE A 171 -2.30 -10.05 13.21
N LEU A 172 -1.74 -11.20 12.81
CA LEU A 172 -2.42 -12.47 12.90
C LEU A 172 -2.30 -13.11 14.29
N ASP A 173 -1.37 -12.69 15.14
CA ASP A 173 -1.27 -13.15 16.51
C ASP A 173 -2.42 -12.65 17.41
N ILE A 174 -3.02 -11.52 17.06
CA ILE A 174 -4.20 -10.98 17.75
C ILE A 174 -5.47 -11.79 17.41
N HIS A 175 -5.57 -12.31 16.17
CA HIS A 175 -6.76 -13.02 15.69
C HIS A 175 -6.43 -14.40 15.11
N GLN A 176 -6.67 -15.45 15.91
CA GLN A 176 -6.50 -16.84 15.46
C GLN A 176 -7.41 -17.24 14.29
N TYR A 177 -8.48 -16.47 14.03
CA TYR A 177 -9.49 -16.75 13.04
C TYR A 177 -9.99 -15.48 12.35
N MET A 178 -10.34 -15.62 11.08
CA MET A 178 -11.05 -14.59 10.32
C MET A 178 -12.38 -15.15 9.81
N ARG A 179 -13.40 -14.30 9.78
CA ARG A 179 -14.73 -14.67 9.31
C ARG A 179 -15.14 -13.80 8.14
N PHE A 180 -15.67 -14.45 7.10
CA PHE A 180 -16.26 -13.82 5.91
C PHE A 180 -17.68 -14.39 5.78
N GLY A 181 -18.70 -13.60 6.09
CA GLY A 181 -20.07 -14.07 6.20
C GLY A 181 -20.18 -15.21 7.21
N ASN A 182 -20.66 -16.36 6.76
CA ASN A 182 -20.80 -17.57 7.59
C ASN A 182 -19.53 -18.45 7.62
N ILE A 183 -18.51 -18.11 6.84
CA ILE A 183 -17.31 -18.93 6.69
C ILE A 183 -16.22 -18.42 7.64
N ARG A 184 -15.67 -19.34 8.44
CA ARG A 184 -14.56 -19.06 9.36
C ARG A 184 -13.31 -19.77 8.91
N PHE A 185 -12.23 -19.02 8.75
CA PHE A 185 -10.90 -19.53 8.41
C PHE A 185 -9.95 -19.43 9.58
N THR A 186 -9.04 -20.39 9.69
CA THR A 186 -7.92 -20.34 10.60
C THR A 186 -6.80 -19.46 10.01
N ARG A 187 -5.88 -19.01 10.86
CA ARG A 187 -4.68 -18.27 10.45
C ARG A 187 -3.95 -18.94 9.27
N LYS A 188 -3.66 -20.25 9.38
CA LYS A 188 -2.94 -21.00 8.34
C LYS A 188 -3.74 -21.06 7.02
N GLU A 189 -5.06 -21.17 7.09
CA GLU A 189 -5.92 -21.12 5.89
C GLU A 189 -5.90 -19.74 5.25
N ILE A 190 -5.90 -18.65 6.02
CA ILE A 190 -5.82 -17.28 5.50
C ILE A 190 -4.48 -17.03 4.81
N ILE A 191 -3.37 -17.48 5.41
CA ILE A 191 -2.04 -17.40 4.77
C ILE A 191 -2.05 -18.15 3.43
N THR A 192 -2.59 -19.38 3.40
CA THR A 192 -2.75 -20.16 2.18
C THR A 192 -3.57 -19.41 1.14
N ILE A 193 -4.74 -18.87 1.51
CA ILE A 193 -5.62 -18.11 0.61
C ILE A 193 -4.87 -16.90 0.04
N ARG A 194 -4.19 -16.12 0.88
CA ARG A 194 -3.44 -14.94 0.45
C ARG A 194 -2.35 -15.32 -0.57
N MET A 195 -1.56 -16.35 -0.28
CA MET A 195 -0.50 -16.80 -1.19
C MET A 195 -1.05 -17.36 -2.50
N LEU A 196 -2.17 -18.09 -2.47
CA LEU A 196 -2.86 -18.55 -3.68
C LEU A 196 -3.36 -17.38 -4.53
N LEU A 197 -3.97 -16.37 -3.92
CA LEU A 197 -4.42 -15.15 -4.60
C LEU A 197 -3.24 -14.32 -5.14
N SER A 198 -2.05 -14.46 -4.55
CA SER A 198 -0.79 -13.90 -5.05
C SER A 198 -0.11 -14.80 -6.10
N HIS A 199 -0.80 -15.82 -6.60
CA HIS A 199 -0.30 -16.77 -7.61
C HIS A 199 0.92 -17.59 -7.18
N CYS A 200 1.16 -17.76 -5.88
CA CYS A 200 2.21 -18.65 -5.37
C CYS A 200 1.88 -20.12 -5.68
N LYS A 201 2.92 -20.88 -6.01
CA LYS A 201 2.80 -22.33 -6.19
C LYS A 201 2.70 -23.03 -4.83
N VAL A 202 2.06 -24.20 -4.80
CA VAL A 202 1.90 -24.98 -3.55
C VAL A 202 3.26 -25.24 -2.86
N LYS A 203 4.33 -25.45 -3.64
CA LYS A 203 5.69 -25.60 -3.10
C LYS A 203 6.24 -24.38 -2.38
N GLU A 204 5.86 -23.20 -2.83
CA GLU A 204 6.25 -21.93 -2.19
C GLU A 204 5.46 -21.71 -0.91
N ILE A 205 4.17 -22.07 -0.94
CA ILE A 205 3.28 -21.97 0.22
C ILE A 205 3.71 -22.90 1.34
N ASN A 206 4.00 -24.17 1.01
CA ASN A 206 4.42 -25.15 2.02
C ASN A 206 5.77 -24.80 2.64
N TYR A 207 6.70 -24.26 1.83
CA TYR A 207 7.99 -23.78 2.34
C TYR A 207 7.79 -22.60 3.31
N ALA A 208 6.99 -21.60 2.92
CA ALA A 208 6.70 -20.44 3.77
C ALA A 208 6.00 -20.83 5.09
N GLN A 209 5.15 -21.86 5.09
CA GLN A 209 4.41 -22.30 6.27
C GLN A 209 5.12 -23.42 7.07
N GLY A 210 6.31 -23.83 6.64
CA GLY A 210 7.08 -24.89 7.32
C GLY A 210 6.34 -26.23 7.38
N CYS A 211 5.60 -26.62 6.34
CA CYS A 211 4.82 -27.84 6.30
C CYS A 211 5.09 -28.66 5.03
N SER A 212 4.60 -29.91 4.95
CA SER A 212 4.73 -30.73 3.76
C SER A 212 3.70 -30.35 2.67
N GLU A 213 4.00 -30.63 1.39
CA GLU A 213 3.04 -30.43 0.28
C GLU A 213 1.71 -31.14 0.53
N VAL A 214 1.76 -32.35 1.10
CA VAL A 214 0.56 -33.12 1.46
C VAL A 214 -0.31 -32.37 2.46
N CYS A 215 0.32 -31.74 3.45
CA CYS A 215 -0.39 -30.94 4.44
C CYS A 215 -1.06 -29.72 3.79
N GLU A 216 -0.35 -29.06 2.86
CA GLU A 216 -0.87 -27.91 2.16
C GLU A 216 -2.02 -28.27 1.21
N HIS A 217 -1.92 -29.36 0.46
CA HIS A 217 -3.03 -29.85 -0.34
C HIS A 217 -4.28 -30.18 0.49
N LYS A 218 -4.12 -30.80 1.64
CA LYS A 218 -5.24 -31.04 2.57
C LYS A 218 -5.84 -29.71 3.08
N ARG A 219 -5.03 -28.69 3.32
CA ARG A 219 -5.52 -27.36 3.72
C ARG A 219 -6.30 -26.69 2.61
N ILE A 220 -5.80 -26.70 1.38
CA ILE A 220 -6.50 -26.19 0.21
C ILE A 220 -7.85 -26.93 0.02
N GLN A 221 -7.86 -28.23 0.22
CA GLN A 221 -9.10 -29.00 0.15
C GLN A 221 -10.13 -28.57 1.19
N ARG A 222 -9.69 -28.35 2.46
CA ARG A 222 -10.58 -27.82 3.52
C ARG A 222 -11.11 -26.41 3.19
N ILE A 223 -10.29 -25.56 2.58
CA ILE A 223 -10.72 -24.23 2.12
C ILE A 223 -11.83 -24.37 1.07
N LYS A 224 -11.65 -25.26 0.08
CA LYS A 224 -12.67 -25.55 -0.94
C LYS A 224 -13.98 -26.09 -0.32
N GLU A 225 -13.88 -26.99 0.65
CA GLU A 225 -15.04 -27.52 1.38
C GLU A 225 -15.80 -26.43 2.12
N LYS A 226 -15.08 -25.53 2.82
CA LYS A 226 -15.69 -24.38 3.51
C LYS A 226 -16.39 -23.42 2.55
N LEU A 227 -15.88 -23.30 1.32
CA LEU A 227 -16.46 -22.48 0.26
C LEU A 227 -17.56 -23.23 -0.55
N SER A 228 -17.94 -24.44 -0.13
CA SER A 228 -18.92 -25.29 -0.83
C SER A 228 -18.53 -25.64 -2.27
N CYS A 229 -17.22 -25.67 -2.57
CA CYS A 229 -16.70 -25.98 -3.90
C CYS A 229 -15.61 -27.10 -3.87
N PRO A 230 -15.86 -28.29 -3.26
CA PRO A 230 -14.84 -29.32 -2.99
C PRO A 230 -14.12 -29.84 -4.24
N HIS A 231 -14.79 -29.83 -5.40
CA HIS A 231 -14.23 -30.32 -6.66
C HIS A 231 -13.77 -29.20 -7.60
N ALA A 232 -13.73 -27.94 -7.14
CA ALA A 232 -13.34 -26.81 -7.96
C ALA A 232 -11.88 -26.91 -8.41
N SER A 233 -11.61 -26.50 -9.66
CA SER A 233 -10.25 -26.22 -10.13
C SER A 233 -9.64 -25.02 -9.40
N SER A 234 -8.40 -24.66 -9.68
CA SER A 234 -7.79 -23.44 -9.10
C SER A 234 -8.57 -22.18 -9.49
N SER A 235 -9.01 -22.07 -10.75
CA SER A 235 -9.84 -20.95 -11.20
C SER A 235 -11.21 -20.93 -10.53
N GLY A 236 -11.85 -22.09 -10.33
CA GLY A 236 -13.09 -22.21 -9.60
C GLY A 236 -12.95 -21.80 -8.12
N LEU A 237 -11.83 -22.16 -7.50
CA LEU A 237 -11.53 -21.69 -6.14
C LEU A 237 -11.39 -20.16 -6.07
N PHE A 238 -10.73 -19.54 -7.05
CA PHE A 238 -10.60 -18.07 -7.09
C PHE A 238 -11.96 -17.39 -7.29
N SER A 239 -12.83 -17.95 -8.13
CA SER A 239 -14.20 -17.45 -8.29
C SER A 239 -14.98 -17.55 -6.98
N ALA A 240 -14.95 -18.71 -6.30
CA ALA A 240 -15.63 -18.91 -5.02
C ALA A 240 -15.10 -17.97 -3.92
N LEU A 241 -13.80 -17.72 -3.85
CA LEU A 241 -13.24 -16.74 -2.92
C LEU A 241 -13.78 -15.33 -3.22
N LYS A 242 -13.76 -14.91 -4.50
CA LYS A 242 -14.28 -13.60 -4.92
C LYS A 242 -15.78 -13.43 -4.63
N GLU A 243 -16.59 -14.44 -4.90
CA GLU A 243 -18.04 -14.45 -4.63
C GLU A 243 -18.33 -14.29 -3.13
N ASN A 244 -17.47 -14.82 -2.27
CA ASN A 244 -17.54 -14.65 -0.82
C ASN A 244 -16.84 -13.37 -0.31
N GLY A 245 -16.43 -12.45 -1.20
CA GLY A 245 -15.79 -11.18 -0.86
C GLY A 245 -14.35 -11.32 -0.37
N ILE A 246 -13.73 -12.49 -0.55
CA ILE A 246 -12.35 -12.76 -0.11
C ILE A 246 -11.41 -12.42 -1.27
N THR A 247 -10.73 -11.28 -1.14
CA THR A 247 -9.80 -10.76 -2.14
C THR A 247 -8.47 -10.35 -1.49
N LEU A 248 -7.41 -10.22 -2.28
CA LEU A 248 -6.14 -9.69 -1.75
C LEU A 248 -6.33 -8.37 -1.02
N ALA A 249 -7.18 -7.50 -1.55
CA ALA A 249 -7.44 -6.20 -0.93
C ALA A 249 -7.97 -6.29 0.51
N CYS A 250 -8.83 -7.27 0.83
CA CYS A 250 -9.32 -7.43 2.19
C CYS A 250 -8.31 -8.16 3.11
N LEU A 251 -7.36 -8.89 2.53
CA LEU A 251 -6.31 -9.58 3.29
C LEU A 251 -5.06 -8.69 3.51
N GLU A 252 -4.85 -7.71 2.64
CA GLU A 252 -3.78 -6.70 2.77
C GLU A 252 -4.18 -5.49 3.60
N THR A 253 -5.47 -5.23 3.74
CA THR A 253 -6.02 -4.08 4.51
C THR A 253 -6.28 -4.41 5.98
N LEU A 254 -5.60 -5.38 6.53
CA LEU A 254 -5.57 -5.56 7.98
C LEU A 254 -4.76 -4.42 8.57
N VAL A 255 -5.50 -3.36 8.90
CA VAL A 255 -4.98 -2.11 9.46
C VAL A 255 -4.43 -2.40 10.85
N ASN A 256 -3.19 -2.00 11.09
CA ASN A 256 -2.73 -1.76 12.46
C ASN A 256 -3.54 -0.59 12.99
N TYR A 257 -4.57 -0.85 13.79
CA TYR A 257 -5.18 0.17 14.62
C TYR A 257 -4.27 0.44 15.82
N PRO A 258 -4.00 1.74 16.12
CA PRO A 258 -3.31 2.08 17.34
C PRO A 258 -4.11 1.70 18.57
#